data_ca789377da53ada06c16bcf1b500d723
#
_entry.id   ca789377da53ada06c16bcf1b500d723
#
_cell.length_a   1.000
_cell.length_b   1.000
_cell.length_c   1.000
_cell.angle_alpha   90.00
_cell.angle_beta   90.00
_cell.angle_gamma   90.00
#
_symmetry.space_group_name_H-M   'P 1'
#
loop_
_entity.id
_entity.type
_entity.pdbx_description
1 polymer ?
#
loop_
_entity_poly.entity_id
_entity_poly.type
_entity_poly.pdbx_seq_one_letter_code
_entity_poly.pdbx_strand_id
1 'polypeptide(L)'
;MKLITEEVQKVKFISEGKGANKKLYIEGVFLQGDIKNRNGRLYPVSTLAREVNRYNEQFVNKGRALGELGHPDGPTVNLDRVSHKITSLRQEGKNFVGKAQLLSTPMGKIASNLIGEGVTLGVSSRGVGSLKEDTASGCKVVGEDFMLATAADIVADPSAPDAFVSGIMEGKEWVWEGGILREQQATITKKRINTLVDQGRLEEHK
;
A
#
# COMPACT_ATOMS: atom_id res chain seq x y z
N MET A 1 5.31 6.85 12.24
CA MET A 1 4.46 5.86 11.53
C MET A 1 5.30 5.09 10.55
N LYS A 2 5.08 3.80 10.42
CA LYS A 2 5.78 2.94 9.45
C LYS A 2 4.93 2.79 8.20
N LEU A 3 5.55 2.64 7.03
CA LEU A 3 4.85 2.29 5.80
C LEU A 3 4.45 0.81 5.86
N ILE A 4 3.20 0.53 5.56
CA ILE A 4 2.61 -0.80 5.62
C ILE A 4 2.02 -1.12 4.24
N THR A 5 2.41 -2.25 3.65
CA THR A 5 1.90 -2.74 2.37
C THR A 5 1.24 -4.09 2.55
N GLU A 6 0.16 -4.34 1.81
CA GLU A 6 -0.55 -5.60 1.78
C GLU A 6 -0.87 -6.00 0.35
N GLU A 7 -0.67 -7.28 0.04
CA GLU A 7 -0.86 -7.84 -1.29
C GLU A 7 -2.05 -8.80 -1.34
N VAL A 8 -2.87 -8.68 -2.40
CA VAL A 8 -4.01 -9.56 -2.68
C VAL A 8 -3.90 -10.18 -4.07
N GLN A 9 -4.11 -11.49 -4.15
CA GLN A 9 -3.70 -12.32 -5.29
C GLN A 9 -4.66 -12.40 -6.48
N LYS A 10 -5.93 -12.04 -6.33
CA LYS A 10 -6.92 -12.31 -7.41
C LYS A 10 -7.74 -11.08 -7.70
N VAL A 11 -7.40 -10.39 -8.77
CA VAL A 11 -8.26 -9.38 -9.37
C VAL A 11 -8.84 -9.92 -10.67
N LYS A 12 -10.11 -9.63 -10.92
CA LYS A 12 -10.77 -9.90 -12.17
C LYS A 12 -10.55 -8.76 -13.15
N PHE A 13 -10.33 -9.11 -14.39
CA PHE A 13 -10.24 -8.15 -15.49
C PHE A 13 -11.60 -8.00 -16.16
N ILE A 14 -12.09 -6.78 -16.28
CA ILE A 14 -13.40 -6.45 -16.85
C ILE A 14 -13.25 -5.45 -17.97
N SER A 15 -13.89 -5.71 -19.10
CA SER A 15 -13.95 -4.79 -20.23
C SER A 15 -15.37 -4.24 -20.38
N GLU A 16 -15.53 -2.94 -20.31
CA GLU A 16 -16.82 -2.24 -20.47
C GLU A 16 -16.78 -1.30 -21.68
N GLY A 17 -17.90 -1.25 -22.42
CA GLY A 17 -18.05 -0.44 -23.63
C GLY A 17 -17.66 -1.14 -24.92
N LYS A 18 -17.86 -0.46 -26.04
CA LYS A 18 -17.58 -0.97 -27.40
C LYS A 18 -16.70 0.04 -28.18
N GLY A 19 -15.86 -0.49 -29.07
CA GLY A 19 -15.02 0.32 -29.97
C GLY A 19 -14.08 1.27 -29.22
N ALA A 20 -13.99 2.51 -29.66
CA ALA A 20 -13.11 3.55 -29.10
C ALA A 20 -13.44 3.95 -27.65
N ASN A 21 -14.65 3.64 -27.17
CA ASN A 21 -15.10 3.89 -25.79
C ASN A 21 -14.87 2.72 -24.85
N LYS A 22 -14.11 1.71 -25.26
CA LYS A 22 -13.79 0.53 -24.45
C LYS A 22 -12.92 0.95 -23.27
N LYS A 23 -13.42 0.76 -22.05
CA LYS A 23 -12.69 0.97 -20.80
C LYS A 23 -12.36 -0.37 -20.18
N LEU A 24 -11.18 -0.48 -19.64
CA LEU A 24 -10.67 -1.66 -18.97
C LEU A 24 -10.64 -1.44 -17.47
N TYR A 25 -11.06 -2.44 -16.71
CA TYR A 25 -11.11 -2.37 -15.24
C TYR A 25 -10.47 -3.62 -14.65
N ILE A 26 -9.95 -3.45 -13.45
CA ILE A 26 -9.63 -4.53 -12.53
C ILE A 26 -10.62 -4.49 -11.37
N GLU A 27 -11.07 -5.64 -10.90
CA GLU A 27 -11.97 -5.78 -9.75
C GLU A 27 -11.57 -6.98 -8.90
N GLY A 28 -11.64 -6.85 -7.59
CA GLY A 28 -11.34 -7.91 -6.65
C GLY A 28 -11.26 -7.42 -5.22
N VAL A 29 -10.81 -8.30 -4.33
CA VAL A 29 -10.51 -7.93 -2.95
C VAL A 29 -9.24 -7.09 -2.95
N PHE A 30 -9.30 -5.84 -2.49
CA PHE A 30 -8.14 -4.94 -2.39
C PHE A 30 -7.54 -4.95 -0.99
N LEU A 31 -8.36 -5.14 0.05
CA LEU A 31 -7.94 -5.23 1.44
C LEU A 31 -8.72 -6.34 2.14
N GLN A 32 -8.10 -6.95 3.16
CA GLN A 32 -8.73 -8.02 3.92
C GLN A 32 -8.45 -7.85 5.41
N GLY A 33 -9.51 -7.84 6.21
CA GLY A 33 -9.41 -7.68 7.66
C GLY A 33 -9.53 -8.98 8.43
N ASP A 34 -9.08 -8.97 9.69
CA ASP A 34 -9.13 -10.08 10.65
C ASP A 34 -8.57 -11.40 10.13
N ILE A 35 -7.65 -11.34 9.19
CA ILE A 35 -6.94 -12.48 8.62
C ILE A 35 -5.45 -12.15 8.65
N LYS A 36 -4.64 -13.09 9.15
CA LYS A 36 -3.19 -12.99 9.08
C LYS A 36 -2.76 -13.07 7.62
N ASN A 37 -2.20 -12.00 7.12
CA ASN A 37 -1.67 -11.96 5.76
C ASN A 37 -0.30 -12.66 5.65
N ARG A 38 0.24 -12.75 4.44
CA ARG A 38 1.55 -13.39 4.18
C ARG A 38 2.72 -12.70 4.87
N ASN A 39 2.59 -11.39 5.14
CA ASN A 39 3.61 -10.62 5.85
C ASN A 39 3.50 -10.77 7.39
N GLY A 40 2.68 -11.71 7.88
CA GLY A 40 2.45 -11.94 9.30
C GLY A 40 1.68 -10.82 9.99
N ARG A 41 0.95 -9.99 9.24
CA ARG A 41 0.18 -8.86 9.76
C ARG A 41 -1.31 -9.17 9.77
N LEU A 42 -2.01 -8.57 10.75
CA LEU A 42 -3.45 -8.60 10.87
C LEU A 42 -3.97 -7.16 10.91
N TYR A 43 -4.93 -6.88 10.05
CA TYR A 43 -5.63 -5.60 10.02
C TYR A 43 -7.00 -5.76 10.68
N PRO A 44 -7.30 -5.09 11.81
CA PRO A 44 -8.65 -5.13 12.36
C PRO A 44 -9.66 -4.59 11.34
N VAL A 45 -10.77 -5.31 11.14
CA VAL A 45 -11.84 -4.88 10.19
C VAL A 45 -12.34 -3.48 10.53
N SER A 46 -12.47 -3.14 11.82
CA SER A 46 -12.91 -1.81 12.25
C SER A 46 -11.95 -0.70 11.80
N THR A 47 -10.64 -0.94 11.89
CA THR A 47 -9.61 -0.01 11.42
C THR A 47 -9.70 0.17 9.91
N LEU A 48 -9.82 -0.93 9.16
CA LEU A 48 -9.97 -0.86 7.70
C LEU A 48 -11.27 -0.16 7.29
N ALA A 49 -12.40 -0.47 7.95
CA ALA A 49 -13.69 0.14 7.63
C ALA A 49 -13.67 1.67 7.80
N ARG A 50 -13.08 2.15 8.90
CA ARG A 50 -12.89 3.58 9.13
C ARG A 50 -12.05 4.22 8.02
N GLU A 51 -10.91 3.59 7.68
CA GLU A 51 -10.00 4.13 6.68
C GLU A 51 -10.57 4.06 5.26
N VAL A 52 -11.30 3.01 4.92
CA VAL A 52 -11.99 2.91 3.62
C VAL A 52 -13.05 4.00 3.49
N ASN A 53 -13.82 4.28 4.53
CA ASN A 53 -14.79 5.38 4.52
C ASN A 53 -14.10 6.72 4.30
N ARG A 54 -13.03 7.02 5.07
CA ARG A 54 -12.22 8.23 4.87
C ARG A 54 -11.65 8.32 3.45
N TYR A 55 -11.08 7.22 2.94
CA TYR A 55 -10.47 7.15 1.61
C TYR A 55 -11.51 7.38 0.52
N ASN A 56 -12.71 6.81 0.65
CA ASN A 56 -13.81 7.05 -0.28
C ASN A 56 -14.21 8.53 -0.31
N GLU A 57 -14.41 9.15 0.83
CA GLU A 57 -14.80 10.57 0.93
C GLU A 57 -13.72 11.52 0.39
N GLN A 58 -12.45 11.25 0.72
CA GLN A 58 -11.35 12.15 0.38
C GLN A 58 -10.80 11.95 -1.03
N PHE A 59 -10.86 10.74 -1.57
CA PHE A 59 -10.20 10.39 -2.82
C PHE A 59 -11.13 9.77 -3.86
N VAL A 60 -11.85 8.69 -3.56
CA VAL A 60 -12.65 7.97 -4.56
C VAL A 60 -13.78 8.85 -5.09
N ASN A 61 -14.59 9.42 -4.22
CA ASN A 61 -15.72 10.27 -4.58
C ASN A 61 -15.30 11.56 -5.30
N LYS A 62 -14.06 11.98 -5.11
CA LYS A 62 -13.48 13.16 -5.77
C LYS A 62 -12.69 12.82 -7.04
N GLY A 63 -12.68 11.54 -7.46
CA GLY A 63 -11.96 11.10 -8.64
C GLY A 63 -10.42 11.17 -8.51
N ARG A 64 -9.88 11.19 -7.28
CA ARG A 64 -8.46 11.37 -6.96
C ARG A 64 -7.77 10.12 -6.43
N ALA A 65 -8.48 8.99 -6.34
CA ALA A 65 -7.94 7.71 -5.87
C ALA A 65 -7.10 7.05 -6.96
N LEU A 66 -5.83 7.41 -7.03
CA LEU A 66 -4.89 6.91 -8.03
C LEU A 66 -4.06 5.76 -7.47
N GLY A 67 -3.64 4.85 -8.37
CA GLY A 67 -2.71 3.77 -8.06
C GLY A 67 -1.63 3.65 -9.13
N GLU A 68 -0.51 3.05 -8.75
CA GLU A 68 0.70 2.96 -9.57
C GLU A 68 0.92 1.55 -10.13
N LEU A 69 1.77 1.45 -11.14
CA LEU A 69 2.34 0.18 -11.59
C LEU A 69 3.65 -0.08 -10.85
N GLY A 70 3.67 -1.13 -10.06
CA GLY A 70 4.73 -1.43 -9.11
C GLY A 70 4.60 -0.60 -7.80
N HIS A 71 5.34 -1.00 -6.77
CA HIS A 71 5.43 -0.24 -5.53
C HIS A 71 6.47 0.86 -5.63
N PRO A 72 6.12 2.12 -5.27
CA PRO A 72 7.10 3.16 -5.03
C PRO A 72 7.74 3.01 -3.63
N ASP A 73 8.84 3.73 -3.41
CA ASP A 73 9.58 3.75 -2.15
C ASP A 73 8.89 4.52 -1.01
N GLY A 74 7.66 5.01 -1.22
CA GLY A 74 6.96 5.81 -0.24
C GLY A 74 5.43 5.76 -0.36
N PRO A 75 4.70 6.41 0.56
CA PRO A 75 3.25 6.42 0.56
C PRO A 75 2.64 7.40 -0.45
N THR A 76 3.44 8.33 -0.96
CA THR A 76 2.98 9.35 -1.92
C THR A 76 2.86 8.75 -3.33
N VAL A 77 1.81 9.13 -4.05
CA VAL A 77 1.61 8.70 -5.44
C VAL A 77 2.47 9.55 -6.38
N ASN A 78 3.26 8.88 -7.23
CA ASN A 78 4.04 9.51 -8.30
C ASN A 78 3.19 9.53 -9.57
N LEU A 79 2.87 10.72 -10.06
CA LEU A 79 1.95 10.89 -11.19
C LEU A 79 2.47 10.28 -12.51
N ASP A 80 3.77 10.21 -12.70
CA ASP A 80 4.43 9.57 -13.84
C ASP A 80 4.30 8.04 -13.85
N ARG A 81 4.00 7.44 -12.68
CA ARG A 81 3.82 5.99 -12.51
C ARG A 81 2.36 5.55 -12.44
N VAL A 82 1.42 6.49 -12.48
CA VAL A 82 -0.01 6.20 -12.37
C VAL A 82 -0.47 5.30 -13.52
N SER A 83 -1.06 4.16 -13.17
CA SER A 83 -1.60 3.17 -14.11
C SER A 83 -3.12 3.10 -14.08
N HIS A 84 -3.76 3.41 -12.95
CA HIS A 84 -5.20 3.25 -12.79
C HIS A 84 -5.79 4.23 -11.79
N LYS A 85 -7.11 4.32 -11.80
CA LYS A 85 -7.92 5.10 -10.88
C LYS A 85 -8.96 4.20 -10.21
N ILE A 86 -8.96 4.16 -8.89
CA ILE A 86 -9.97 3.43 -8.12
C ILE A 86 -11.30 4.15 -8.24
N THR A 87 -12.33 3.43 -8.67
CA THR A 87 -13.67 3.95 -8.94
C THR A 87 -14.70 3.55 -7.89
N SER A 88 -14.44 2.46 -7.18
CA SER A 88 -15.22 2.06 -6.01
C SER A 88 -14.39 1.23 -5.05
N LEU A 89 -14.71 1.34 -3.77
CA LEU A 89 -14.13 0.52 -2.70
C LEU A 89 -15.22 0.32 -1.64
N ARG A 90 -15.68 -0.92 -1.44
CA ARG A 90 -16.79 -1.25 -0.54
C ARG A 90 -16.45 -2.40 0.37
N GLN A 91 -17.00 -2.38 1.57
CA GLN A 91 -16.85 -3.49 2.51
C GLN A 91 -17.84 -4.62 2.21
N GLU A 92 -17.34 -5.84 2.18
CA GLU A 92 -18.12 -7.08 2.11
C GLU A 92 -17.64 -8.05 3.20
N GLY A 93 -18.24 -7.99 4.37
CA GLY A 93 -17.79 -8.74 5.54
C GLY A 93 -16.40 -8.32 5.99
N LYS A 94 -15.44 -9.26 5.94
CA LYS A 94 -14.03 -9.02 6.24
C LYS A 94 -13.22 -8.51 5.04
N ASN A 95 -13.79 -8.57 3.85
CA ASN A 95 -13.15 -8.14 2.61
C ASN A 95 -13.56 -6.71 2.25
N PHE A 96 -12.65 -6.01 1.60
CA PHE A 96 -12.91 -4.71 0.97
C PHE A 96 -12.68 -4.88 -0.54
N VAL A 97 -13.79 -4.93 -1.26
CA VAL A 97 -13.81 -5.15 -2.70
C VAL A 97 -13.67 -3.82 -3.42
N GLY A 98 -12.68 -3.74 -4.28
CA GLY A 98 -12.37 -2.55 -5.08
C GLY A 98 -12.57 -2.79 -6.57
N LYS A 99 -12.91 -1.71 -7.28
CA LYS A 99 -12.89 -1.63 -8.75
C LYS A 99 -12.05 -0.45 -9.17
N ALA A 100 -11.16 -0.66 -10.14
CA ALA A 100 -10.29 0.39 -10.65
C ALA A 100 -10.26 0.39 -12.18
N GLN A 101 -10.33 1.57 -12.77
CA GLN A 101 -10.23 1.78 -14.21
C GLN A 101 -8.76 1.90 -14.59
N LEU A 102 -8.28 1.10 -15.56
CA LEU A 102 -6.99 1.30 -16.18
C LEU A 102 -7.02 2.58 -17.04
N LEU A 103 -6.00 3.41 -16.87
CA LEU A 103 -5.92 4.70 -17.56
C LEU A 103 -5.08 4.60 -18.82
N SER A 104 -5.24 5.58 -19.72
CA SER A 104 -4.45 5.68 -20.96
C SER A 104 -3.04 6.24 -20.73
N THR A 105 -2.57 6.32 -19.49
CA THR A 105 -1.19 6.67 -19.13
C THR A 105 -0.21 5.61 -19.64
N PRO A 106 1.09 5.92 -19.79
CA PRO A 106 2.09 4.92 -20.18
C PRO A 106 2.04 3.67 -19.32
N MET A 107 1.96 3.81 -17.99
CA MET A 107 1.90 2.69 -17.05
C MET A 107 0.58 1.91 -17.12
N GLY A 108 -0.54 2.62 -17.35
CA GLY A 108 -1.84 1.98 -17.56
C GLY A 108 -1.90 1.17 -18.86
N LYS A 109 -1.25 1.64 -19.92
CA LYS A 109 -1.12 0.88 -21.17
C LYS A 109 -0.27 -0.38 -21.00
N ILE A 110 0.85 -0.29 -20.26
CA ILE A 110 1.68 -1.47 -19.94
C ILE A 110 0.85 -2.50 -19.17
N ALA A 111 0.14 -2.08 -18.10
CA ALA A 111 -0.71 -2.98 -17.34
C ALA A 111 -1.81 -3.62 -18.20
N SER A 112 -2.47 -2.82 -19.06
CA SER A 112 -3.52 -3.32 -19.96
C SER A 112 -3.00 -4.33 -20.97
N ASN A 113 -1.81 -4.10 -21.53
CA ASN A 113 -1.19 -5.01 -22.50
C ASN A 113 -0.80 -6.34 -21.83
N LEU A 114 -0.14 -6.27 -20.66
CA LEU A 114 0.23 -7.47 -19.90
C LEU A 114 -1.00 -8.33 -19.59
N ILE A 115 -2.08 -7.73 -19.10
CA ILE A 115 -3.32 -8.42 -18.81
C ILE A 115 -3.94 -8.98 -20.11
N GLY A 116 -3.90 -8.22 -21.21
CA GLY A 116 -4.41 -8.64 -22.52
C GLY A 116 -3.68 -9.85 -23.08
N GLU A 117 -2.39 -9.99 -22.79
CA GLU A 117 -1.56 -11.15 -23.14
C GLU A 117 -1.67 -12.32 -22.13
N GLY A 118 -2.59 -12.21 -21.16
CA GLY A 118 -2.86 -13.27 -20.18
C GLY A 118 -1.95 -13.29 -18.96
N VAL A 119 -1.16 -12.23 -18.74
CA VAL A 119 -0.35 -12.10 -17.51
C VAL A 119 -1.28 -11.86 -16.32
N THR A 120 -1.14 -12.67 -15.30
CA THR A 120 -1.84 -12.48 -14.03
C THR A 120 -1.10 -11.44 -13.19
N LEU A 121 -1.78 -10.34 -12.87
CA LEU A 121 -1.28 -9.30 -12.00
C LEU A 121 -2.06 -9.28 -10.68
N GLY A 122 -1.41 -8.89 -9.61
CA GLY A 122 -2.03 -8.67 -8.31
C GLY A 122 -2.21 -7.20 -7.98
N VAL A 123 -2.78 -6.95 -6.79
CA VAL A 123 -2.86 -5.62 -6.21
C VAL A 123 -2.30 -5.62 -4.80
N SER A 124 -1.73 -4.50 -4.41
CA SER A 124 -1.18 -4.30 -3.07
C SER A 124 -1.53 -2.91 -2.56
N SER A 125 -2.02 -2.83 -1.33
CA SER A 125 -2.33 -1.55 -0.69
C SER A 125 -1.11 -0.95 -0.01
N ARG A 126 -1.10 0.37 0.13
CA ARG A 126 -0.11 1.14 0.90
C ARG A 126 -0.79 1.98 1.96
N GLY A 127 -0.21 2.00 3.14
CA GLY A 127 -0.64 2.86 4.23
C GLY A 127 0.51 3.15 5.19
N VAL A 128 0.24 3.96 6.18
CA VAL A 128 1.16 4.28 7.27
C VAL A 128 0.46 4.04 8.60
N GLY A 129 1.19 3.55 9.57
CA GLY A 129 0.64 3.26 10.90
C GLY A 129 1.65 2.63 11.83
N SER A 130 1.21 2.30 13.03
CA SER A 130 1.97 1.51 14.00
C SER A 130 1.67 0.03 13.85
N LEU A 131 2.61 -0.81 14.29
CA LEU A 131 2.46 -2.25 14.40
C LEU A 131 2.68 -2.65 15.84
N LYS A 132 1.77 -3.44 16.41
CA LYS A 132 1.87 -4.01 17.74
C LYS A 132 2.04 -5.52 17.61
N GLU A 133 2.99 -6.10 18.30
CA GLU A 133 3.13 -7.56 18.37
C GLU A 133 2.04 -8.13 19.28
N ASP A 134 1.30 -9.09 18.76
CA ASP A 134 0.39 -9.90 19.53
C ASP A 134 1.03 -11.26 19.75
N THR A 135 1.54 -11.47 20.97
CA THR A 135 2.23 -12.71 21.37
C THR A 135 1.30 -13.91 21.37
N ALA A 136 -0.01 -13.72 21.54
CA ALA A 136 -0.98 -14.81 21.58
C ALA A 136 -1.24 -15.40 20.19
N SER A 137 -1.31 -14.57 19.15
CA SER A 137 -1.56 -14.99 17.76
C SER A 137 -0.27 -15.15 16.95
N GLY A 138 0.87 -14.67 17.44
CA GLY A 138 2.14 -14.65 16.73
C GLY A 138 2.07 -13.79 15.46
N CYS A 139 1.25 -12.74 15.46
CA CYS A 139 1.14 -11.81 14.35
C CYS A 139 1.36 -10.35 14.80
N LYS A 140 1.66 -9.49 13.83
CA LYS A 140 1.74 -8.04 14.05
C LYS A 140 0.39 -7.41 13.74
N VAL A 141 -0.26 -6.83 14.72
CA VAL A 141 -1.56 -6.16 14.56
C VAL A 141 -1.34 -4.71 14.17
N VAL A 142 -2.01 -4.28 13.11
CA VAL A 142 -1.98 -2.90 12.65
C VAL A 142 -2.75 -2.01 13.62
N GLY A 143 -2.15 -0.91 14.03
CA GLY A 143 -2.70 0.00 15.02
C GLY A 143 -3.89 0.83 14.51
N GLU A 144 -4.61 1.44 15.44
CA GLU A 144 -5.73 2.34 15.13
C GLU A 144 -5.29 3.63 14.42
N ASP A 145 -4.02 3.98 14.49
CA ASP A 145 -3.41 5.11 13.78
C ASP A 145 -3.15 4.82 12.29
N PHE A 146 -3.57 3.66 11.79
CA PHE A 146 -3.43 3.31 10.38
C PHE A 146 -4.15 4.30 9.48
N MET A 147 -3.45 4.77 8.45
CA MET A 147 -3.97 5.64 7.40
C MET A 147 -3.67 5.02 6.03
N LEU A 148 -4.72 4.76 5.28
CA LEU A 148 -4.63 4.24 3.92
C LEU A 148 -4.17 5.36 2.97
N ALA A 149 -3.03 5.16 2.32
CA ALA A 149 -2.47 6.08 1.33
C ALA A 149 -2.93 5.72 -0.09
N THR A 150 -2.89 4.43 -0.44
CA THR A 150 -3.37 3.90 -1.71
C THR A 150 -4.04 2.55 -1.47
N ALA A 151 -5.27 2.39 -1.96
CA ALA A 151 -6.02 1.16 -1.75
C ALA A 151 -5.53 0.01 -2.65
N ALA A 152 -4.89 0.31 -3.77
CA ALA A 152 -4.28 -0.69 -4.64
C ALA A 152 -3.19 -0.06 -5.52
N ASP A 153 -2.04 -0.68 -5.59
CA ASP A 153 -1.06 -0.59 -6.69
C ASP A 153 -1.08 -1.91 -7.46
N ILE A 154 -0.82 -1.88 -8.75
CA ILE A 154 -0.72 -3.10 -9.55
C ILE A 154 0.70 -3.65 -9.43
N VAL A 155 0.83 -4.92 -9.02
CA VAL A 155 2.11 -5.60 -8.79
C VAL A 155 2.21 -6.88 -9.61
N ALA A 156 3.46 -7.26 -9.98
CA ALA A 156 3.70 -8.41 -10.84
C ALA A 156 3.51 -9.74 -10.12
N ASP A 157 3.96 -9.84 -8.89
CA ASP A 157 3.90 -11.07 -8.09
C ASP A 157 3.53 -10.74 -6.64
N PRO A 158 2.25 -10.86 -6.32
CA PRO A 158 1.79 -10.72 -4.94
C PRO A 158 2.20 -11.92 -4.07
N SER A 159 2.83 -12.96 -4.64
CA SER A 159 3.23 -14.17 -3.92
C SER A 159 4.70 -14.18 -3.48
N ALA A 160 5.51 -13.21 -3.87
CA ALA A 160 6.90 -13.07 -3.42
C ALA A 160 6.96 -12.35 -2.05
N PRO A 161 6.90 -13.09 -0.92
CA PRO A 161 6.50 -12.51 0.35
C PRO A 161 7.58 -11.71 1.04
N ASP A 162 8.84 -11.96 0.78
CA ASP A 162 9.90 -11.51 1.69
C ASP A 162 10.96 -10.61 1.04
N ALA A 163 11.04 -10.56 -0.29
CA ALA A 163 12.15 -9.89 -0.95
C ALA A 163 11.98 -8.37 -1.13
N PHE A 164 10.75 -7.87 -1.19
CA PHE A 164 10.50 -6.46 -1.51
C PHE A 164 10.01 -5.59 -0.35
N VAL A 165 9.44 -6.16 0.69
CA VAL A 165 8.73 -5.39 1.73
C VAL A 165 9.49 -5.27 3.05
N SER A 166 10.28 -6.25 3.43
CA SER A 166 10.95 -6.25 4.74
C SER A 166 12.26 -5.44 4.79
N GLY A 167 12.96 -5.29 3.69
CA GLY A 167 14.30 -4.68 3.67
C GLY A 167 14.32 -3.17 3.47
N ILE A 168 13.36 -2.59 2.76
CA ILE A 168 13.42 -1.18 2.33
C ILE A 168 12.61 -0.26 3.26
N MET A 169 11.60 -0.78 3.96
CA MET A 169 10.62 0.03 4.69
C MET A 169 10.73 0.02 6.21
N GLU A 170 11.50 -0.86 6.82
CA GLU A 170 11.65 -0.93 8.29
C GLU A 170 12.46 0.23 8.90
N GLY A 171 13.17 1.01 8.09
CA GLY A 171 14.01 2.12 8.54
C GLY A 171 13.43 3.53 8.38
N LYS A 172 12.28 3.69 7.74
CA LYS A 172 11.72 5.01 7.43
C LYS A 172 10.52 5.34 8.31
N GLU A 173 10.56 6.49 8.96
CA GLU A 173 9.42 7.06 9.67
C GLU A 173 8.79 8.18 8.85
N TRP A 174 7.44 8.21 8.82
CA TRP A 174 6.68 9.18 8.07
C TRP A 174 5.83 10.04 9.00
N VAL A 175 5.79 11.34 8.75
CA VAL A 175 5.01 12.31 9.50
C VAL A 175 4.03 13.01 8.58
N TRP A 176 2.80 13.19 9.06
CA TRP A 176 1.80 13.99 8.38
C TRP A 176 2.01 15.45 8.72
N GLU A 177 2.42 16.26 7.74
CA GLU A 177 2.68 17.68 7.92
C GLU A 177 2.01 18.48 6.80
N GLY A 178 1.09 19.37 7.19
CA GLY A 178 0.40 20.25 6.24
C GLY A 178 -0.42 19.51 5.17
N GLY A 179 -0.96 18.32 5.47
CA GLY A 179 -1.72 17.51 4.51
C GLY A 179 -0.85 16.67 3.56
N ILE A 180 0.45 16.58 3.81
CA ILE A 180 1.40 15.79 3.02
C ILE A 180 2.18 14.86 3.95
N LEU A 181 2.34 13.59 3.54
CA LEU A 181 3.24 12.65 4.22
C LEU A 181 4.69 12.98 3.83
N ARG A 182 5.52 13.30 4.83
CA ARG A 182 6.96 13.54 4.67
C ARG A 182 7.77 12.47 5.35
N GLU A 183 8.85 12.05 4.71
CA GLU A 183 9.83 11.16 5.32
C GLU A 183 10.56 11.90 6.43
N GLN A 184 10.50 11.37 7.65
CA GLN A 184 11.30 11.84 8.77
C GLN A 184 12.59 11.03 8.80
N GLN A 185 13.70 11.65 8.44
CA GLN A 185 15.01 11.04 8.65
C GLN A 185 15.18 10.76 10.14
N ALA A 186 15.33 9.49 10.48
CA ALA A 186 15.36 9.05 11.86
C ALA A 186 16.44 9.81 12.65
N THR A 187 16.01 10.63 13.57
CA THR A 187 16.87 11.30 14.57
C THR A 187 17.59 10.26 15.47
N ILE A 188 17.26 8.98 15.28
CA ILE A 188 17.86 7.82 15.97
C ILE A 188 19.36 7.72 15.71
N THR A 189 19.84 8.07 14.51
CA THR A 189 21.26 8.01 14.21
C THR A 189 22.06 9.00 15.06
N LYS A 190 21.56 10.22 15.23
CA LYS A 190 22.22 11.23 16.10
C LYS A 190 22.18 10.86 17.58
N LYS A 191 21.03 10.40 18.10
CA LYS A 191 20.94 9.95 19.49
C LYS A 191 21.82 8.72 19.76
N ARG A 192 21.86 7.76 18.85
CA ARG A 192 22.69 6.56 19.00
C ARG A 192 24.17 6.85 18.85
N ILE A 193 24.56 7.76 17.97
CA ILE A 193 25.94 8.25 17.82
C ILE A 193 26.34 9.01 19.08
N ASN A 194 25.52 9.94 19.58
CA ASN A 194 25.82 10.67 20.80
C ASN A 194 25.91 9.74 22.02
N THR A 195 25.03 8.73 22.13
CA THR A 195 25.10 7.74 23.23
C THR A 195 26.36 6.85 23.12
N LEU A 196 26.82 6.55 21.92
CA LEU A 196 28.06 5.78 21.71
C LEU A 196 29.30 6.63 21.94
N VAL A 197 29.24 7.92 21.61
CA VAL A 197 30.30 8.90 21.94
C VAL A 197 30.40 9.11 23.46
N ASP A 198 29.26 9.31 24.14
CA ASP A 198 29.18 9.46 25.59
C ASP A 198 29.60 8.21 26.36
N GLN A 199 29.48 7.02 25.72
CA GLN A 199 29.94 5.75 26.30
C GLN A 199 31.39 5.37 25.94
N GLY A 200 32.16 6.26 25.31
CA GLY A 200 33.58 6.05 24.99
C GLY A 200 33.87 4.91 24.00
N ARG A 201 32.84 4.41 23.30
CA ARG A 201 32.96 3.24 22.38
C ARG A 201 33.41 3.58 20.96
N LEU A 202 33.58 4.85 20.64
CA LEU A 202 34.03 5.31 19.30
C LEU A 202 35.54 5.52 19.20
N GLU A 203 36.29 5.43 20.32
CA GLU A 203 37.74 5.60 20.29
C GLU A 203 38.53 4.31 19.99
N GLU A 204 37.89 3.17 19.93
CA GLU A 204 38.57 1.87 19.75
C GLU A 204 38.78 1.44 18.28
N HIS A 205 38.44 2.28 17.32
CA HIS A 205 38.64 2.00 15.87
C HIS A 205 39.43 3.12 15.17
N LYS A 206 40.60 3.42 15.72
CA LYS A 206 41.64 4.15 14.98
C LYS A 206 42.80 3.23 14.64
#